data_78a0d219fa97798f4c0620a0afe44e41
#
_entry.id   78a0d219fa97798f4c0620a0afe44e41
#
_cell.length_a   1.000
_cell.length_b   1.000
_cell.length_c   1.000
_cell.angle_alpha   90.00
_cell.angle_beta   90.00
_cell.angle_gamma   90.00
#
_symmetry.space_group_name_H-M   'P 1'
#
loop_
_entity.id
_entity.type
_entity.pdbx_description
1 polymer ?
#
loop_
_entity_poly.entity_id
_entity_poly.type
_entity_poly.pdbx_seq_one_letter_code
_entity_poly.pdbx_strand_id
1 'polypeptide(L)'
;MSHLQNGERVHLVDKKGRQYAVTLKAGDVYHFSGETIAHDELIGKPDGSIVTLSKGKRFLALRPTFGEYVLKMPRGAQVLYPKDLSLIPMWADVYPGARVFEAGTGSGALTMALLRAVGPTGLVVTYEARDDFARTALT
;
A
#
# COMPACT_ATOMS: atom_id res chain seq x y z
N MET A 1 -16.29 -9.72 -2.06
CA MET A 1 -15.48 -8.47 -1.95
C MET A 1 -14.87 -8.45 -0.56
N SER A 2 -13.59 -8.14 -0.44
CA SER A 2 -12.94 -8.04 0.88
C SER A 2 -13.30 -6.71 1.55
N HIS A 3 -13.51 -6.76 2.88
CA HIS A 3 -13.86 -5.58 3.68
C HIS A 3 -12.59 -4.84 4.11
N LEU A 4 -12.67 -3.51 4.20
CA LEU A 4 -11.59 -2.64 4.70
C LEU A 4 -11.32 -2.97 6.16
N GLN A 5 -10.04 -3.07 6.55
CA GLN A 5 -9.63 -3.51 7.88
C GLN A 5 -8.83 -2.43 8.62
N ASN A 6 -8.79 -2.55 9.95
CA ASN A 6 -7.90 -1.76 10.78
C ASN A 6 -6.44 -1.97 10.38
N GLY A 7 -5.67 -0.88 10.29
CA GLY A 7 -4.28 -0.88 9.82
C GLY A 7 -4.11 -0.80 8.30
N GLU A 8 -5.18 -1.00 7.51
CA GLU A 8 -5.08 -0.90 6.05
C GLU A 8 -4.93 0.55 5.57
N ARG A 9 -4.15 0.72 4.50
CA ARG A 9 -4.06 1.98 3.77
C ARG A 9 -5.14 2.02 2.69
N VAL A 10 -5.95 3.08 2.71
CA VAL A 10 -7.00 3.34 1.73
C VAL A 10 -6.81 4.70 1.07
N HIS A 11 -7.34 4.86 -0.13
CA HIS A 11 -7.48 6.14 -0.80
C HIS A 11 -8.94 6.60 -0.73
N LEU A 12 -9.15 7.78 -0.20
CA LEU A 12 -10.41 8.50 -0.33
C LEU A 12 -10.38 9.31 -1.63
N VAL A 13 -11.21 8.95 -2.58
CA VAL A 13 -11.23 9.57 -3.91
C VAL A 13 -12.44 10.50 -4.00
N ASP A 14 -12.21 11.77 -4.27
CA ASP A 14 -13.28 12.75 -4.43
C ASP A 14 -13.89 12.72 -5.84
N LYS A 15 -14.98 13.46 -6.05
CA LYS A 15 -15.68 13.56 -7.34
C LYS A 15 -14.83 14.11 -8.51
N LYS A 16 -13.67 14.71 -8.21
CA LYS A 16 -12.71 15.20 -9.20
C LYS A 16 -11.56 14.21 -9.45
N GLY A 17 -11.62 13.01 -8.85
CA GLY A 17 -10.59 11.97 -8.97
C GLY A 17 -9.34 12.22 -8.11
N ARG A 18 -9.34 13.21 -7.22
CA ARG A 18 -8.21 13.46 -6.33
C ARG A 18 -8.21 12.43 -5.21
N GLN A 19 -7.04 11.86 -4.94
CA GLN A 19 -6.83 10.78 -3.99
C GLN A 19 -6.15 11.30 -2.72
N TYR A 20 -6.71 10.93 -1.58
CA TYR A 20 -6.20 11.24 -0.24
C TYR A 20 -5.91 9.92 0.48
N ALA A 21 -4.64 9.67 0.79
CA ALA A 21 -4.23 8.44 1.46
C ALA A 21 -4.53 8.54 2.96
N VAL A 22 -5.17 7.52 3.50
CA VAL A 22 -5.50 7.37 4.92
C VAL A 22 -5.11 5.97 5.35
N THR A 23 -4.39 5.83 6.48
CA THR A 23 -4.22 4.55 7.14
C THR A 23 -5.31 4.42 8.19
N LEU A 24 -6.16 3.40 8.05
CA LEU A 24 -7.28 3.19 8.95
C LEU A 24 -6.79 2.77 10.33
N LYS A 25 -7.30 3.41 11.37
CA LYS A 25 -6.99 3.10 12.75
C LYS A 25 -8.26 3.23 13.59
N ALA A 26 -8.68 2.13 14.21
CA ALA A 26 -9.89 2.10 15.03
C ALA A 26 -9.87 3.21 16.11
N GLY A 27 -10.97 3.90 16.26
CA GLY A 27 -11.13 5.04 17.18
C GLY A 27 -10.54 6.36 16.70
N ASP A 28 -9.89 6.40 15.51
CA ASP A 28 -9.31 7.62 14.94
C ASP A 28 -10.28 8.35 14.00
N VAL A 29 -9.97 9.59 13.65
CA VAL A 29 -10.82 10.46 12.82
C VAL A 29 -10.00 11.08 11.69
N TYR A 30 -10.48 10.96 10.47
CA TYR A 30 -9.90 11.67 9.33
C TYR A 30 -10.50 13.07 9.20
N HIS A 31 -9.63 14.07 9.06
CA HIS A 31 -10.00 15.47 8.90
C HIS A 31 -9.73 15.96 7.49
N PHE A 32 -10.72 16.58 6.87
CA PHE A 32 -10.60 17.13 5.52
C PHE A 32 -11.37 18.44 5.36
N SER A 33 -10.67 19.55 5.16
CA SER A 33 -11.29 20.87 4.88
C SER A 33 -12.41 21.24 5.83
N GLY A 34 -12.23 21.05 7.14
CA GLY A 34 -13.23 21.35 8.16
C GLY A 34 -14.40 20.36 8.25
N GLU A 35 -14.29 19.21 7.61
CA GLU A 35 -15.17 18.06 7.73
C GLU A 35 -14.41 16.87 8.31
N THR A 36 -15.13 15.92 8.86
CA THR A 36 -14.57 14.74 9.50
C THR A 36 -15.32 13.47 9.11
N ILE A 37 -14.63 12.33 9.22
CA ILE A 37 -15.22 10.99 9.22
C ILE A 37 -14.44 10.10 10.18
N ALA A 38 -15.14 9.34 11.01
CA ALA A 38 -14.50 8.35 11.87
C ALA A 38 -13.95 7.19 11.02
N HIS A 39 -12.76 6.70 11.36
CA HIS A 39 -12.19 5.54 10.67
C HIS A 39 -13.06 4.29 10.87
N ASP A 40 -13.77 4.20 12.00
CA ASP A 40 -14.72 3.11 12.29
C ASP A 40 -15.91 3.06 11.31
N GLU A 41 -16.22 4.18 10.65
CA GLU A 41 -17.22 4.21 9.59
C GLU A 41 -16.72 3.62 8.26
N LEU A 42 -15.41 3.45 8.12
CA LEU A 42 -14.75 2.86 6.95
C LEU A 42 -14.41 1.38 7.20
N ILE A 43 -13.93 1.08 8.42
CA ILE A 43 -13.58 -0.28 8.82
C ILE A 43 -14.82 -1.18 8.75
N GLY A 44 -14.67 -2.34 8.11
CA GLY A 44 -15.76 -3.28 7.88
C GLY A 44 -16.62 -3.00 6.65
N LYS A 45 -16.45 -1.87 5.96
CA LYS A 45 -17.13 -1.64 4.68
C LYS A 45 -16.44 -2.36 3.53
N PRO A 46 -17.17 -2.75 2.49
CA PRO A 46 -16.57 -3.27 1.26
C PRO A 46 -15.64 -2.25 0.60
N ASP A 47 -14.56 -2.74 -0.01
CA ASP A 47 -13.74 -1.94 -0.92
C ASP A 47 -14.61 -1.37 -2.06
N GLY A 48 -14.46 -0.08 -2.37
CA GLY A 48 -15.32 0.64 -3.31
C GLY A 48 -16.55 1.27 -2.68
N SER A 49 -16.66 1.31 -1.34
CA SER A 49 -17.77 1.97 -0.65
C SER A 49 -17.73 3.49 -0.80
N ILE A 50 -18.90 4.10 -0.94
CA ILE A 50 -19.05 5.55 -0.83
C ILE A 50 -19.24 5.90 0.64
N VAL A 51 -18.44 6.85 1.12
CA VAL A 51 -18.50 7.39 2.47
C VAL A 51 -18.79 8.88 2.44
N THR A 52 -19.47 9.38 3.46
CA THR A 52 -19.92 10.78 3.54
C THR A 52 -19.34 11.41 4.80
N LEU A 53 -18.64 12.53 4.65
CA LEU A 53 -18.11 13.31 5.75
C LEU A 53 -19.20 14.10 6.47
N SER A 54 -18.87 14.65 7.63
CA SER A 54 -19.80 15.32 8.56
C SER A 54 -20.66 16.44 7.98
N LYS A 55 -20.22 17.08 6.88
CA LYS A 55 -20.96 18.16 6.20
C LYS A 55 -21.46 17.75 4.80
N GLY A 56 -21.48 16.44 4.50
CA GLY A 56 -22.07 15.91 3.28
C GLY A 56 -21.11 15.68 2.11
N LYS A 57 -19.83 15.95 2.25
CA LYS A 57 -18.86 15.64 1.20
C LYS A 57 -18.69 14.13 1.05
N ARG A 58 -18.73 13.66 -0.19
CA ARG A 58 -18.67 12.23 -0.51
C ARG A 58 -17.33 11.85 -1.09
N PHE A 59 -16.84 10.68 -0.67
CA PHE A 59 -15.64 10.05 -1.19
C PHE A 59 -15.92 8.59 -1.52
N LEU A 60 -15.19 8.07 -2.51
CA LEU A 60 -15.09 6.65 -2.77
C LEU A 60 -13.87 6.12 -2.01
N ALA A 61 -14.06 5.13 -1.15
CA ALA A 61 -12.98 4.49 -0.39
C ALA A 61 -12.46 3.27 -1.16
N LEU A 62 -11.21 3.33 -1.59
CA LEU A 62 -10.56 2.29 -2.39
C LEU A 62 -9.23 1.86 -1.77
N ARG A 63 -8.93 0.56 -1.83
CA ARG A 63 -7.55 0.11 -1.65
C ARG A 63 -6.68 0.65 -2.78
N PRO A 64 -5.49 1.19 -2.48
CA PRO A 64 -4.55 1.56 -3.54
C PRO A 64 -4.14 0.33 -4.35
N THR A 65 -3.97 0.49 -5.63
CA THR A 65 -3.22 -0.48 -6.42
C THR A 65 -1.78 -0.56 -5.92
N PHE A 66 -1.08 -1.66 -6.22
CA PHE A 66 0.33 -1.78 -5.82
C PHE A 66 1.20 -0.64 -6.36
N GLY A 67 0.99 -0.24 -7.61
CA GLY A 67 1.70 0.90 -8.20
C GLY A 67 1.44 2.22 -7.48
N GLU A 68 0.20 2.51 -7.12
CA GLU A 68 -0.16 3.70 -6.34
C GLU A 68 0.42 3.67 -4.93
N TYR A 69 0.45 2.50 -4.30
CA TYR A 69 1.08 2.32 -3.00
C TYR A 69 2.58 2.64 -3.07
N VAL A 70 3.31 2.05 -4.02
CA VAL A 70 4.75 2.30 -4.22
C VAL A 70 5.06 3.77 -4.46
N LEU A 71 4.24 4.47 -5.24
CA LEU A 71 4.42 5.90 -5.51
C LEU A 71 4.25 6.79 -4.27
N LYS A 72 3.52 6.33 -3.26
CA LYS A 72 3.16 7.09 -2.04
C LYS A 72 3.69 6.47 -0.74
N MET A 73 4.46 5.38 -0.82
CA MET A 73 5.03 4.75 0.37
C MET A 73 6.08 5.64 1.05
N PRO A 74 6.36 5.45 2.36
CA PRO A 74 7.45 6.13 3.03
C PRO A 74 8.79 5.90 2.33
N ARG A 75 9.57 6.96 2.14
CA ARG A 75 10.82 6.91 1.38
C ARG A 75 11.99 7.16 2.33
N GLY A 76 12.58 6.10 2.84
CA GLY A 76 13.88 6.16 3.53
C GLY A 76 15.05 6.02 2.55
N ALA A 77 14.84 5.32 1.43
CA ALA A 77 15.80 5.07 0.37
C ALA A 77 15.23 5.47 -1.00
N GLN A 78 16.07 5.41 -2.05
CA GLN A 78 15.62 5.49 -3.44
C GLN A 78 14.60 4.38 -3.71
N VAL A 79 13.40 4.75 -4.15
CA VAL A 79 12.33 3.79 -4.48
C VAL A 79 12.35 3.50 -5.98
N LEU A 80 12.35 2.22 -6.34
CA LEU A 80 12.14 1.79 -7.72
C LEU A 80 10.72 2.13 -8.15
N TYR A 81 10.59 2.71 -9.33
CA TYR A 81 9.27 3.09 -9.87
C TYR A 81 8.50 1.86 -10.39
N PRO A 82 7.15 1.92 -10.40
CA PRO A 82 6.32 0.80 -10.86
C PRO A 82 6.66 0.26 -12.24
N LYS A 83 7.13 1.13 -13.17
CA LYS A 83 7.57 0.71 -14.51
C LYS A 83 8.76 -0.27 -14.46
N ASP A 84 9.69 -0.04 -13.54
CA ASP A 84 10.88 -0.89 -13.38
C ASP A 84 10.54 -2.14 -12.57
N LEU A 85 9.74 -1.99 -11.50
CA LEU A 85 9.25 -3.11 -10.69
C LEU A 85 8.44 -4.14 -11.49
N SER A 86 7.73 -3.71 -12.54
CA SER A 86 6.97 -4.62 -13.40
C SER A 86 7.86 -5.48 -14.31
N LEU A 87 9.01 -4.96 -14.70
CA LEU A 87 9.93 -5.64 -15.62
C LEU A 87 10.87 -6.62 -14.90
N ILE A 88 11.33 -6.29 -13.69
CA ILE A 88 12.31 -7.09 -12.96
C ILE A 88 11.84 -8.53 -12.75
N PRO A 89 10.64 -8.83 -12.22
CA PRO A 89 10.20 -10.21 -12.06
C PRO A 89 10.11 -10.97 -13.39
N MET A 90 9.72 -10.31 -14.47
CA MET A 90 9.63 -10.93 -15.79
C MET A 90 11.01 -11.28 -16.34
N TRP A 91 11.97 -10.35 -16.31
CA TRP A 91 13.31 -10.60 -16.83
C TRP A 91 14.14 -11.55 -15.97
N ALA A 92 13.86 -11.61 -14.67
CA ALA A 92 14.49 -12.55 -13.74
C ALA A 92 13.78 -13.91 -13.67
N ASP A 93 12.80 -14.15 -14.53
CA ASP A 93 11.99 -15.40 -14.57
C ASP A 93 11.43 -15.79 -13.20
N VAL A 94 10.88 -14.81 -12.47
CA VAL A 94 10.26 -15.03 -11.17
C VAL A 94 8.81 -15.51 -11.37
N TYR A 95 8.52 -16.72 -10.89
CA TYR A 95 7.23 -17.38 -11.05
C TYR A 95 6.64 -17.82 -9.70
N PRO A 96 5.35 -18.19 -9.63
CA PRO A 96 4.75 -18.69 -8.40
C PRO A 96 5.46 -19.94 -7.86
N GLY A 97 5.90 -19.87 -6.59
CA GLY A 97 6.70 -20.92 -5.94
C GLY A 97 8.22 -20.73 -6.05
N ALA A 98 8.72 -19.76 -6.81
CA ALA A 98 10.14 -19.49 -6.91
C ALA A 98 10.76 -19.09 -5.57
N ARG A 99 12.05 -19.38 -5.42
CA ARG A 99 12.89 -18.93 -4.30
C ARG A 99 13.82 -17.84 -4.79
N VAL A 100 13.68 -16.64 -4.29
CA VAL A 100 14.39 -15.44 -4.73
C VAL A 100 15.29 -14.93 -3.62
N PHE A 101 16.51 -14.56 -3.98
CA PHE A 101 17.44 -13.84 -3.13
C PHE A 101 17.55 -12.39 -3.61
N GLU A 102 17.39 -11.44 -2.69
CA GLU A 102 17.53 -10.00 -2.93
C GLU A 102 18.63 -9.45 -2.02
N ALA A 103 19.49 -8.59 -2.54
CA ALA A 103 20.47 -7.85 -1.76
C ALA A 103 20.27 -6.35 -1.98
N GLY A 104 20.04 -5.63 -0.86
CA GLY A 104 19.65 -4.23 -0.84
C GLY A 104 18.12 -4.06 -0.78
N THR A 105 17.50 -4.42 0.35
CA THR A 105 16.06 -4.29 0.59
C THR A 105 15.55 -2.85 0.38
N GLY A 106 16.35 -1.87 0.80
CA GLY A 106 16.05 -0.44 0.67
C GLY A 106 14.73 -0.07 1.31
N SER A 107 13.78 0.41 0.51
CA SER A 107 12.42 0.75 0.93
C SER A 107 11.45 -0.45 0.94
N GLY A 108 11.89 -1.63 0.49
CA GLY A 108 11.05 -2.83 0.34
C GLY A 108 10.18 -2.87 -0.91
N ALA A 109 10.27 -1.88 -1.81
CA ALA A 109 9.42 -1.83 -3.00
C ALA A 109 9.62 -3.04 -3.93
N LEU A 110 10.88 -3.41 -4.19
CA LEU A 110 11.19 -4.59 -5.00
C LEU A 110 10.83 -5.88 -4.24
N THR A 111 11.15 -5.96 -2.94
CA THR A 111 10.77 -7.09 -2.09
C THR A 111 9.28 -7.39 -2.19
N MET A 112 8.42 -6.35 -2.11
CA MET A 112 6.96 -6.51 -2.24
C MET A 112 6.55 -6.98 -3.64
N ALA A 113 7.22 -6.49 -4.70
CA ALA A 113 6.95 -6.95 -6.07
C ALA A 113 7.32 -8.43 -6.25
N LEU A 114 8.48 -8.83 -5.71
CA LEU A 114 8.94 -10.22 -5.72
C LEU A 114 8.02 -11.13 -4.92
N LEU A 115 7.59 -10.72 -3.71
CA LEU A 115 6.63 -11.47 -2.90
C LEU A 115 5.31 -11.70 -3.63
N ARG A 116 4.81 -10.69 -4.36
CA ARG A 116 3.60 -10.83 -5.20
C ARG A 116 3.82 -11.83 -6.34
N ALA A 117 5.00 -11.84 -6.95
CA ALA A 117 5.31 -12.71 -8.08
C ALA A 117 5.50 -14.18 -7.64
N VAL A 118 6.20 -14.42 -6.53
CA VAL A 118 6.42 -15.79 -6.03
C VAL A 118 5.17 -16.39 -5.37
N GLY A 119 4.23 -15.56 -4.90
CA GLY A 119 2.99 -15.99 -4.28
C GLY A 119 3.17 -16.76 -2.96
N PRO A 120 2.10 -17.39 -2.44
CA PRO A 120 2.09 -17.99 -1.10
C PRO A 120 2.98 -19.24 -0.94
N THR A 121 3.38 -19.86 -2.04
CA THR A 121 4.24 -21.06 -2.04
C THR A 121 5.70 -20.74 -2.31
N GLY A 122 6.03 -19.49 -2.64
CA GLY A 122 7.38 -19.02 -2.89
C GLY A 122 8.08 -18.47 -1.66
N LEU A 123 9.33 -18.07 -1.85
CA LEU A 123 10.15 -17.48 -0.78
C LEU A 123 10.98 -16.32 -1.35
N VAL A 124 10.99 -15.20 -0.65
CA VAL A 124 11.94 -14.12 -0.86
C VAL A 124 12.81 -13.99 0.38
N VAL A 125 14.14 -14.07 0.20
CA VAL A 125 15.12 -13.77 1.24
C VAL A 125 15.81 -12.48 0.85
N THR A 126 15.67 -11.45 1.67
CA THR A 126 16.26 -10.14 1.39
C THR A 126 17.21 -9.70 2.49
N TYR A 127 18.28 -9.01 2.10
CA TYR A 127 19.30 -8.48 3.00
C TYR A 127 19.48 -6.99 2.79
N GLU A 128 19.66 -6.27 3.90
CA GLU A 128 19.96 -4.84 3.91
C GLU A 128 21.15 -4.58 4.84
N ALA A 129 22.15 -3.88 4.33
CA ALA A 129 23.35 -3.56 5.09
C ALA A 129 23.17 -2.35 6.02
N ARG A 130 22.18 -1.52 5.75
CA ARG A 130 21.88 -0.31 6.51
C ARG A 130 20.72 -0.52 7.45
N ASP A 131 20.96 -0.42 8.74
CA ASP A 131 19.95 -0.62 9.79
C ASP A 131 18.77 0.35 9.70
N ASP A 132 18.98 1.59 9.26
CA ASP A 132 17.92 2.58 9.07
C ASP A 132 16.96 2.19 7.95
N PHE A 133 17.47 1.65 6.85
CA PHE A 133 16.66 1.14 5.74
C PHE A 133 15.96 -0.17 6.11
N ALA A 134 16.66 -1.09 6.79
CA ALA A 134 16.07 -2.34 7.27
C ALA A 134 14.85 -2.06 8.17
N ARG A 135 14.96 -1.12 9.12
CA ARG A 135 13.83 -0.71 9.97
C ARG A 135 12.67 -0.11 9.17
N THR A 136 12.96 0.72 8.16
CA THR A 136 11.92 1.32 7.31
C THR A 136 11.17 0.27 6.49
N ALA A 137 11.85 -0.77 6.01
CA ALA A 137 11.22 -1.82 5.22
C ALA A 137 10.32 -2.76 6.03
N LEU A 138 10.45 -2.77 7.37
CA LEU A 138 9.64 -3.56 8.29
C LEU A 138 8.34 -2.86 8.75
N THR A 139 8.16 -1.58 8.42
CA THR A 139 6.97 -0.79 8.79
C THR A 139 5.99 -0.64 7.64
#